data_f5bf64cecc8307a8e3e63964b9c2d004
#
_entry.id   f5bf64cecc8307a8e3e63964b9c2d004
#
_cell.length_a   1.000
_cell.length_b   1.000
_cell.length_c   1.000
_cell.angle_alpha   90.00
_cell.angle_beta   90.00
_cell.angle_gamma   90.00
#
_symmetry.space_group_name_H-M   'P 1'
#
loop_
_entity.id
_entity.type
_entity.pdbx_description
1 polymer ?
#
loop_
_entity_poly.entity_id
_entity_poly.type
_entity_poly.pdbx_seq_one_letter_code
_entity_poly.pdbx_strand_id
1 'polypeptide(L)'
;PSIREQIAQAGGGAARALGMEEITRMVRVAYDPAAQETIEESDEPPYIAWEDCGPLMHEAGWSHYAHDSGLSRTWEMVDPPKSNVTADTLTRLLSALADCGRKRVTVLYRMLPPDKTMFMAEQNRQKAANQVSQEKRATVRSMSQIGKANRQAVATNQGAVMVFFGMLVTVTVSRSEQESQRLEAASRAVEQAAGGAKIDLRPCYGAQDTGFAASLPLGLNVRSYTPAGPLGRLLS
;
A
#
# COMPACT_ATOMS: atom_id res chain seq x y z
N PRO A 1 11.88 22.28 -8.58
CA PRO A 1 12.25 21.06 -9.32
C PRO A 1 10.99 20.25 -9.66
N SER A 2 10.96 19.69 -10.87
CA SER A 2 9.86 18.80 -11.28
C SER A 2 9.93 17.49 -10.48
N ILE A 3 8.82 16.74 -10.41
CA ILE A 3 8.79 15.42 -9.76
C ILE A 3 9.88 14.50 -10.36
N ARG A 4 10.12 14.59 -11.67
CA ARG A 4 11.18 13.82 -12.35
C ARG A 4 12.57 14.14 -11.82
N GLU A 5 12.88 15.42 -11.63
CA GLU A 5 14.15 15.86 -11.06
C GLU A 5 14.33 15.41 -9.60
N GLN A 6 13.25 15.47 -8.81
CA GLN A 6 13.25 14.98 -7.43
C GLN A 6 13.53 13.47 -7.35
N ILE A 7 12.90 12.66 -8.24
CA ILE A 7 13.16 11.22 -8.31
C ILE A 7 14.62 10.95 -8.69
N ALA A 8 15.15 11.67 -9.68
CA ALA A 8 16.54 11.52 -10.11
C ALA A 8 17.51 11.89 -8.99
N GLN A 9 17.25 13.00 -8.26
CA GLN A 9 18.06 13.44 -7.12
C GLN A 9 18.04 12.44 -5.96
N ALA A 10 16.92 11.75 -5.77
CA ALA A 10 16.77 10.68 -4.78
C ALA A 10 17.42 9.35 -5.19
N GLY A 11 18.12 9.30 -6.33
CA GLY A 11 18.76 8.09 -6.83
C GLY A 11 17.85 7.15 -7.61
N GLY A 12 16.62 7.59 -7.95
CA GLY A 12 15.64 6.80 -8.71
C GLY A 12 15.91 6.68 -10.22
N GLY A 13 17.01 7.29 -10.70
CA GLY A 13 17.37 7.28 -12.12
C GLY A 13 16.46 8.16 -12.99
N ALA A 14 16.44 7.91 -14.30
CA ALA A 14 15.60 8.64 -15.23
C ALA A 14 14.13 8.21 -15.11
N ALA A 15 13.25 9.16 -14.83
CA ALA A 15 11.82 8.92 -14.73
C ALA A 15 11.06 9.52 -15.92
N ARG A 16 10.10 8.77 -16.48
CA ARG A 16 9.18 9.24 -17.50
C ARG A 16 7.73 9.03 -17.06
N ALA A 17 6.84 9.88 -17.55
CA ALA A 17 5.42 9.64 -17.37
C ALA A 17 4.95 8.55 -18.34
N LEU A 18 4.08 7.67 -17.89
CA LEU A 18 3.42 6.69 -18.75
C LEU A 18 2.25 7.35 -19.49
N GLY A 19 2.03 6.93 -20.73
CA GLY A 19 0.83 7.27 -21.49
C GLY A 19 -0.38 6.44 -21.07
N MET A 20 -1.59 6.86 -21.49
CA MET A 20 -2.82 6.13 -21.16
C MET A 20 -2.77 4.68 -21.65
N GLU A 21 -2.28 4.44 -22.85
CA GLU A 21 -2.17 3.09 -23.41
C GLU A 21 -1.24 2.17 -22.62
N GLU A 22 -0.16 2.72 -22.08
CA GLU A 22 0.75 1.95 -21.22
C GLU A 22 0.09 1.60 -19.88
N ILE A 23 -0.71 2.54 -19.35
CA ILE A 23 -1.46 2.32 -18.11
C ILE A 23 -2.54 1.27 -18.32
N THR A 24 -3.34 1.33 -19.39
CA THR A 24 -4.40 0.36 -19.66
C THR A 24 -3.83 -1.05 -19.88
N ARG A 25 -2.71 -1.17 -20.62
CA ARG A 25 -2.00 -2.45 -20.78
C ARG A 25 -1.49 -3.00 -19.45
N MET A 26 -0.88 -2.15 -18.63
CA MET A 26 -0.39 -2.55 -17.31
C MET A 26 -1.53 -3.03 -16.40
N VAL A 27 -2.67 -2.36 -16.42
CA VAL A 27 -3.87 -2.77 -15.67
C VAL A 27 -4.41 -4.08 -16.20
N ARG A 28 -4.53 -4.23 -17.53
CA ARG A 28 -4.99 -5.47 -18.17
C ARG A 28 -4.12 -6.66 -17.78
N VAL A 29 -2.80 -6.53 -17.89
CA VAL A 29 -1.83 -7.57 -17.49
C VAL A 29 -1.90 -7.88 -15.99
N ALA A 30 -2.25 -6.91 -15.17
CA ALA A 30 -2.44 -7.15 -13.73
C ALA A 30 -3.66 -8.04 -13.46
N TYR A 31 -4.77 -7.84 -14.18
CA TYR A 31 -5.98 -8.65 -14.08
C TYR A 31 -5.85 -9.99 -14.84
N ASP A 32 -5.15 -9.99 -15.96
CA ASP A 32 -4.96 -11.17 -16.78
C ASP A 32 -3.47 -11.44 -17.00
N PRO A 33 -2.82 -12.18 -16.10
CA PRO A 33 -1.42 -12.52 -16.24
C PRO A 33 -1.04 -13.21 -17.55
N ALA A 34 -1.94 -13.98 -18.16
CA ALA A 34 -1.69 -14.65 -19.42
C ALA A 34 -1.62 -13.67 -20.61
N ALA A 35 -2.26 -12.51 -20.50
CA ALA A 35 -2.20 -11.50 -21.54
C ALA A 35 -0.81 -10.83 -21.68
N GLN A 36 0.09 -11.04 -20.72
CA GLN A 36 1.43 -10.42 -20.75
C GLN A 36 2.23 -10.80 -21.98
N GLU A 37 2.29 -12.08 -22.34
CA GLU A 37 3.05 -12.55 -23.48
C GLU A 37 2.55 -11.89 -24.77
N THR A 38 1.23 -11.85 -24.95
CA THR A 38 0.62 -11.22 -26.14
C THR A 38 0.87 -9.71 -26.21
N ILE A 39 0.90 -9.04 -25.05
CA ILE A 39 1.06 -7.58 -25.00
C ILE A 39 2.54 -7.18 -25.09
N GLU A 40 3.45 -7.90 -24.41
CA GLU A 40 4.86 -7.54 -24.34
C GLU A 40 5.70 -8.09 -25.49
N GLU A 41 5.30 -9.21 -26.09
CA GLU A 41 6.03 -9.84 -27.22
C GLU A 41 5.55 -9.35 -28.59
N SER A 42 4.51 -8.53 -28.65
CA SER A 42 4.02 -7.96 -29.91
C SER A 42 4.85 -6.77 -30.32
N ASP A 43 5.30 -6.72 -31.56
CA ASP A 43 5.96 -5.53 -32.16
C ASP A 43 5.02 -4.31 -32.17
N GLU A 44 3.71 -4.57 -32.28
CA GLU A 44 2.65 -3.56 -32.15
C GLU A 44 1.69 -3.98 -31.03
N PRO A 45 1.93 -3.52 -29.78
CA PRO A 45 1.06 -3.86 -28.66
C PRO A 45 -0.38 -3.40 -28.93
N PRO A 46 -1.40 -4.23 -28.62
CA PRO A 46 -2.78 -3.90 -28.92
C PRO A 46 -3.24 -2.65 -28.14
N TYR A 47 -4.08 -1.85 -28.80
CA TYR A 47 -4.82 -0.80 -28.10
C TYR A 47 -5.86 -1.44 -27.18
N ILE A 48 -5.85 -1.06 -25.90
CA ILE A 48 -6.83 -1.49 -24.90
C ILE A 48 -7.54 -0.25 -24.38
N ALA A 49 -8.85 -0.17 -24.64
CA ALA A 49 -9.67 0.91 -24.10
C ALA A 49 -9.74 0.83 -22.57
N TRP A 50 -9.98 1.95 -21.92
CA TRP A 50 -10.08 1.98 -20.46
C TRP A 50 -11.18 1.06 -19.92
N GLU A 51 -12.30 0.99 -20.62
CA GLU A 51 -13.45 0.14 -20.30
C GLU A 51 -13.10 -1.35 -20.34
N ASP A 52 -12.12 -1.74 -21.16
CA ASP A 52 -11.74 -3.12 -21.43
C ASP A 52 -10.49 -3.57 -20.62
N CYS A 53 -9.85 -2.67 -19.88
CA CYS A 53 -8.65 -3.01 -19.12
C CYS A 53 -8.95 -3.76 -17.79
N GLY A 54 -10.21 -3.78 -17.35
CA GLY A 54 -10.66 -4.50 -16.17
C GLY A 54 -10.74 -6.02 -16.37
N PRO A 55 -11.10 -6.76 -15.32
CA PRO A 55 -11.27 -8.21 -15.41
C PRO A 55 -12.54 -8.56 -16.20
N LEU A 56 -12.45 -9.56 -17.08
CA LEU A 56 -13.60 -10.12 -17.81
C LEU A 56 -14.41 -11.07 -16.92
N MET A 57 -13.73 -11.83 -16.08
CA MET A 57 -14.31 -12.70 -15.07
C MET A 57 -13.63 -12.45 -13.73
N HIS A 58 -14.43 -12.36 -12.67
CA HIS A 58 -13.86 -12.21 -11.35
C HIS A 58 -14.75 -12.80 -10.26
N GLU A 59 -14.11 -13.24 -9.18
CA GLU A 59 -14.76 -13.71 -7.97
C GLU A 59 -14.01 -13.20 -6.75
N ALA A 60 -14.68 -12.39 -5.96
CA ALA A 60 -14.13 -11.87 -4.71
C ALA A 60 -14.40 -12.87 -3.58
N GLY A 61 -13.41 -13.67 -3.25
CA GLY A 61 -13.42 -14.55 -2.08
C GLY A 61 -13.09 -13.80 -0.79
N TRP A 62 -13.30 -14.47 0.35
CA TRP A 62 -12.96 -13.90 1.65
C TRP A 62 -11.47 -13.60 1.81
N SER A 63 -10.59 -14.49 1.36
CA SER A 63 -9.14 -14.43 1.55
C SER A 63 -8.34 -14.35 0.26
N HIS A 64 -8.98 -14.36 -0.89
CA HIS A 64 -8.36 -14.30 -2.21
C HIS A 64 -9.30 -13.63 -3.22
N TYR A 65 -8.73 -13.24 -4.33
CA TYR A 65 -9.45 -12.66 -5.46
C TYR A 65 -9.08 -13.43 -6.73
N ALA A 66 -10.03 -14.13 -7.32
CA ALA A 66 -9.88 -14.79 -8.60
C ALA A 66 -10.27 -13.81 -9.71
N HIS A 67 -9.44 -13.70 -10.73
CA HIS A 67 -9.66 -12.80 -11.86
C HIS A 67 -9.00 -13.38 -13.11
N ASP A 68 -9.73 -13.41 -14.18
CA ASP A 68 -9.29 -13.95 -15.47
C ASP A 68 -8.36 -15.16 -15.34
N SER A 69 -7.09 -15.04 -15.72
CA SER A 69 -6.06 -16.10 -15.58
C SER A 69 -5.26 -16.03 -14.27
N GLY A 70 -5.64 -15.18 -13.32
CA GLY A 70 -4.93 -14.97 -12.07
C GLY A 70 -5.72 -15.31 -10.82
N LEU A 71 -5.00 -15.73 -9.77
CA LEU A 71 -5.49 -15.83 -8.40
C LEU A 71 -4.59 -15.00 -7.49
N SER A 72 -5.17 -14.03 -6.80
CA SER A 72 -4.44 -13.04 -6.01
C SER A 72 -4.82 -13.04 -4.54
N ARG A 73 -3.86 -12.63 -3.69
CA ARG A 73 -4.10 -12.26 -2.30
C ARG A 73 -3.43 -10.93 -2.02
N THR A 74 -4.15 -10.05 -1.34
CA THR A 74 -3.66 -8.72 -0.96
C THR A 74 -3.65 -8.58 0.55
N TRP A 75 -2.59 -8.00 1.06
CA TRP A 75 -2.42 -7.60 2.46
C TRP A 75 -2.33 -6.09 2.58
N GLU A 76 -2.82 -5.58 3.69
CA GLU A 76 -2.61 -4.20 4.13
C GLU A 76 -1.63 -4.15 5.29
N MET A 77 -0.84 -3.10 5.38
CA MET A 77 -0.03 -2.82 6.56
C MET A 77 -0.92 -2.28 7.69
N VAL A 78 -0.92 -2.98 8.82
CA VAL A 78 -1.65 -2.58 10.04
C VAL A 78 -0.79 -1.65 10.89
N ASP A 79 0.43 -2.08 11.15
CA ASP A 79 1.40 -1.33 11.94
C ASP A 79 2.70 -1.13 11.16
N PRO A 80 3.21 0.11 11.10
CA PRO A 80 4.51 0.39 10.53
C PRO A 80 5.62 -0.16 11.44
N PRO A 81 6.84 -0.34 10.91
CA PRO A 81 7.97 -0.79 11.72
C PRO A 81 8.18 0.13 12.92
N LYS A 82 8.27 -0.45 14.12
CA LYS A 82 8.43 0.30 15.39
C LYS A 82 9.89 0.65 15.70
N SER A 83 10.83 0.16 14.90
CA SER A 83 12.28 0.44 15.01
C SER A 83 12.74 1.41 13.93
N ASN A 84 14.00 1.85 14.03
CA ASN A 84 14.61 2.61 12.94
C ASN A 84 14.58 1.78 11.65
N VAL A 85 13.97 2.34 10.61
CA VAL A 85 13.88 1.74 9.28
C VAL A 85 15.12 2.18 8.49
N THR A 86 15.94 1.22 8.12
CA THR A 86 17.04 1.41 7.18
C THR A 86 16.63 0.91 5.79
N ALA A 87 17.38 1.27 4.76
CA ALA A 87 17.11 0.78 3.40
C ALA A 87 17.02 -0.75 3.35
N ASP A 88 17.87 -1.45 4.11
CA ASP A 88 17.91 -2.91 4.16
C ASP A 88 16.65 -3.54 4.80
N THR A 89 15.95 -2.79 5.64
CA THR A 89 14.75 -3.31 6.33
C THR A 89 13.68 -3.74 5.33
N LEU A 90 13.49 -3.00 4.25
CA LEU A 90 12.49 -3.28 3.22
C LEU A 90 13.01 -4.16 2.08
N THR A 91 14.33 -4.35 1.98
CA THR A 91 14.96 -5.03 0.83
C THR A 91 14.34 -6.41 0.59
N ARG A 92 14.14 -7.22 1.63
CA ARG A 92 13.53 -8.54 1.49
C ARG A 92 12.10 -8.48 0.97
N LEU A 93 11.30 -7.52 1.45
CA LEU A 93 9.92 -7.37 1.01
C LEU A 93 9.84 -6.82 -0.43
N LEU A 94 10.77 -5.96 -0.81
CA LEU A 94 10.82 -5.36 -2.15
C LEU A 94 11.47 -6.28 -3.19
N SER A 95 12.41 -7.15 -2.77
CA SER A 95 13.08 -8.10 -3.67
C SER A 95 12.13 -9.17 -4.19
N ALA A 96 12.48 -9.78 -5.32
CA ALA A 96 11.77 -10.96 -5.82
C ALA A 96 11.76 -12.08 -4.77
N LEU A 97 10.63 -12.75 -4.62
CA LEU A 97 10.46 -13.92 -3.76
C LEU A 97 10.28 -15.16 -4.65
N ALA A 98 11.02 -16.23 -4.36
CA ALA A 98 11.10 -17.41 -5.22
C ALA A 98 9.74 -18.06 -5.52
N ASP A 99 8.84 -18.08 -4.53
CA ASP A 99 7.52 -18.72 -4.66
C ASP A 99 6.42 -17.77 -5.15
N CYS A 100 6.75 -16.49 -5.39
CA CYS A 100 5.81 -15.51 -5.86
C CYS A 100 5.93 -15.34 -7.37
N GLY A 101 4.95 -15.79 -8.14
CA GLY A 101 4.91 -15.57 -9.58
C GLY A 101 4.97 -14.06 -9.91
N ARG A 102 4.04 -13.30 -9.36
CA ARG A 102 4.00 -11.83 -9.45
C ARG A 102 3.77 -11.24 -8.08
N LYS A 103 4.60 -10.28 -7.70
CA LYS A 103 4.44 -9.53 -6.45
C LYS A 103 4.41 -8.03 -6.75
N ARG A 104 3.48 -7.34 -6.14
CA ARG A 104 3.37 -5.89 -6.20
C ARG A 104 3.36 -5.34 -4.78
N VAL A 105 4.22 -4.36 -4.53
CA VAL A 105 4.25 -3.60 -3.28
C VAL A 105 3.88 -2.16 -3.62
N THR A 106 2.79 -1.69 -3.04
CA THR A 106 2.25 -0.36 -3.30
C THR A 106 2.29 0.44 -2.01
N VAL A 107 2.92 1.61 -2.05
CA VAL A 107 2.95 2.54 -0.91
C VAL A 107 2.10 3.74 -1.27
N LEU A 108 1.10 4.02 -0.44
CA LEU A 108 0.15 5.10 -0.60
C LEU A 108 0.51 6.21 0.39
N TYR A 109 0.77 7.41 -0.11
CA TYR A 109 1.01 8.60 0.71
C TYR A 109 -0.16 9.56 0.59
N ARG A 110 -0.64 10.04 1.73
CA ARG A 110 -1.66 11.08 1.80
C ARG A 110 -1.17 12.23 2.68
N MET A 111 -0.94 13.36 2.07
CA MET A 111 -0.64 14.59 2.80
C MET A 111 -1.93 15.17 3.37
N LEU A 112 -1.88 15.61 4.62
CA LEU A 112 -2.95 16.38 5.22
C LEU A 112 -2.78 17.87 4.91
N PRO A 113 -3.87 18.58 4.63
CA PRO A 113 -3.84 20.04 4.58
C PRO A 113 -3.25 20.64 5.87
N PRO A 114 -2.57 21.80 5.80
CA PRO A 114 -1.89 22.39 6.97
C PRO A 114 -2.81 22.65 8.16
N ASP A 115 -4.03 23.11 7.92
CA ASP A 115 -5.06 23.35 8.94
C ASP A 115 -5.45 22.05 9.67
N LYS A 116 -5.70 20.97 8.93
CA LYS A 116 -5.99 19.64 9.50
C LYS A 116 -4.77 19.07 10.22
N THR A 117 -3.56 19.34 9.71
CA THR A 117 -2.32 18.90 10.35
C THR A 117 -2.15 19.54 11.72
N MET A 118 -2.37 20.86 11.84
CA MET A 118 -2.29 21.58 13.12
C MET A 118 -3.33 21.06 14.13
N PHE A 119 -4.57 20.89 13.68
CA PHE A 119 -5.65 20.38 14.51
C PHE A 119 -5.35 18.98 15.05
N MET A 120 -4.88 18.08 14.20
CA MET A 120 -4.53 16.70 14.61
C MET A 120 -3.30 16.65 15.52
N ALA A 121 -2.29 17.50 15.28
CA ALA A 121 -1.12 17.60 16.14
C ALA A 121 -1.51 18.02 17.56
N GLU A 122 -2.40 19.01 17.68
CA GLU A 122 -2.91 19.48 18.98
C GLU A 122 -3.78 18.41 19.66
N GLN A 123 -4.67 17.73 18.92
CA GLN A 123 -5.43 16.61 19.48
C GLN A 123 -4.52 15.47 19.98
N ASN A 124 -3.48 15.12 19.25
CA ASN A 124 -2.53 14.10 19.67
C ASN A 124 -1.79 14.50 20.94
N ARG A 125 -1.41 15.80 21.04
CA ARG A 125 -0.78 16.35 22.25
C ARG A 125 -1.70 16.26 23.45
N GLN A 126 -2.98 16.66 23.30
CA GLN A 126 -3.98 16.61 24.36
C GLN A 126 -4.28 15.17 24.81
N LYS A 127 -4.43 14.24 23.85
CA LYS A 127 -4.64 12.81 24.16
C LYS A 127 -3.45 12.24 24.94
N ALA A 128 -2.22 12.54 24.52
CA ALA A 128 -1.02 12.07 25.21
C ALA A 128 -0.92 12.65 26.65
N ALA A 129 -1.25 13.93 26.83
CA ALA A 129 -1.27 14.58 28.15
C ALA A 129 -2.35 13.98 29.05
N ASN A 130 -3.57 13.78 28.54
CA ASN A 130 -4.68 13.18 29.30
C ASN A 130 -4.38 11.72 29.71
N GLN A 131 -3.75 10.95 28.82
CA GLN A 131 -3.39 9.57 29.13
C GLN A 131 -2.41 9.51 30.30
N VAL A 132 -1.41 10.39 30.34
CA VAL A 132 -0.45 10.43 31.45
C VAL A 132 -1.10 10.94 32.74
N SER A 133 -2.03 11.89 32.68
CA SER A 133 -2.73 12.39 33.86
C SER A 133 -3.67 11.34 34.50
N GLN A 134 -4.15 10.38 33.73
CA GLN A 134 -5.01 9.29 34.20
C GLN A 134 -4.20 8.08 34.72
N GLU A 135 -2.92 7.96 34.36
CA GLU A 135 -2.05 6.90 34.89
C GLU A 135 -1.59 7.25 36.33
N LYS A 136 -1.87 6.37 37.29
CA LYS A 136 -1.40 6.53 38.69
C LYS A 136 0.13 6.57 38.82
N ARG A 137 0.86 6.06 37.83
CA ARG A 137 2.32 6.13 37.68
C ARG A 137 2.65 6.33 36.20
N ALA A 138 3.32 7.43 35.85
CA ALA A 138 3.83 7.64 34.51
C ALA A 138 4.80 6.51 34.13
N THR A 139 4.48 5.80 33.05
CA THR A 139 5.35 4.75 32.51
C THR A 139 6.35 5.33 31.51
N VAL A 140 7.49 4.67 31.29
CA VAL A 140 8.47 5.06 30.26
C VAL A 140 7.79 5.17 28.87
N ARG A 141 6.77 4.35 28.64
CA ARG A 141 5.99 4.37 27.40
C ARG A 141 5.15 5.63 27.25
N SER A 142 4.43 6.05 28.30
CA SER A 142 3.59 7.24 28.28
C SER A 142 4.43 8.52 28.20
N MET A 143 5.57 8.57 28.89
CA MET A 143 6.53 9.69 28.75
C MET A 143 7.12 9.79 27.34
N SER A 144 7.44 8.65 26.71
CA SER A 144 7.90 8.62 25.31
C SER A 144 6.82 9.12 24.33
N GLN A 145 5.54 8.81 24.57
CA GLN A 145 4.42 9.28 23.76
C GLN A 145 4.25 10.80 23.85
N ILE A 146 4.34 11.39 25.05
CA ILE A 146 4.34 12.85 25.20
C ILE A 146 5.51 13.49 24.45
N GLY A 147 6.71 12.94 24.58
CA GLY A 147 7.88 13.44 23.88
C GLY A 147 7.73 13.41 22.35
N LYS A 148 7.10 12.37 21.80
CA LYS A 148 6.78 12.28 20.37
C LYS A 148 5.73 13.31 19.97
N ALA A 149 4.63 13.45 20.73
CA ALA A 149 3.56 14.40 20.45
C ALA A 149 4.04 15.86 20.50
N ASN A 150 4.90 16.20 21.47
CA ASN A 150 5.49 17.53 21.56
C ASN A 150 6.42 17.83 20.37
N ARG A 151 7.29 16.88 19.98
CA ARG A 151 8.13 17.06 18.78
C ARG A 151 7.31 17.22 17.50
N GLN A 152 6.21 16.48 17.37
CA GLN A 152 5.28 16.62 16.25
C GLN A 152 4.65 18.00 16.22
N ALA A 153 4.17 18.51 17.36
CA ALA A 153 3.58 19.84 17.45
C ALA A 153 4.58 20.96 17.09
N VAL A 154 5.83 20.84 17.58
CA VAL A 154 6.91 21.78 17.24
C VAL A 154 7.22 21.76 15.75
N ALA A 155 7.37 20.58 15.15
CA ALA A 155 7.62 20.44 13.72
C ALA A 155 6.47 21.01 12.88
N THR A 156 5.22 20.78 13.29
CA THR A 156 4.03 21.34 12.62
C THR A 156 4.03 22.88 12.68
N ASN A 157 4.38 23.47 13.81
CA ASN A 157 4.50 24.94 13.94
C ASN A 157 5.63 25.51 13.06
N GLN A 158 6.61 24.68 12.70
CA GLN A 158 7.67 25.03 11.76
C GLN A 158 7.32 24.76 10.29
N GLY A 159 6.05 24.44 10.00
CA GLY A 159 5.55 24.21 8.65
C GLY A 159 5.62 22.78 8.17
N ALA A 160 5.96 21.81 9.02
CA ALA A 160 5.91 20.40 8.63
C ALA A 160 4.46 19.93 8.44
N VAL A 161 4.23 19.20 7.36
CA VAL A 161 2.92 18.62 7.02
C VAL A 161 2.88 17.17 7.49
N MET A 162 1.75 16.76 8.08
CA MET A 162 1.52 15.38 8.47
C MET A 162 1.22 14.55 7.22
N VAL A 163 1.93 13.43 7.09
CA VAL A 163 1.73 12.49 5.99
C VAL A 163 1.28 11.16 6.56
N PHE A 164 0.13 10.69 6.14
CA PHE A 164 -0.28 9.30 6.34
C PHE A 164 0.27 8.45 5.21
N PHE A 165 0.80 7.30 5.55
CA PHE A 165 1.18 6.33 4.55
C PHE A 165 0.58 4.96 4.89
N GLY A 166 0.26 4.22 3.85
CA GLY A 166 -0.18 2.84 3.91
C GLY A 166 0.62 2.01 2.94
N MET A 167 0.68 0.72 3.17
CA MET A 167 1.32 -0.22 2.26
C MET A 167 0.36 -1.36 1.96
N LEU A 168 0.28 -1.71 0.68
CA LEU A 168 -0.39 -2.91 0.21
C LEU A 168 0.65 -3.84 -0.42
N VAL A 169 0.52 -5.12 -0.16
CA VAL A 169 1.31 -6.15 -0.82
C VAL A 169 0.35 -7.10 -1.49
N THR A 170 0.50 -7.30 -2.79
CA THR A 170 -0.33 -8.22 -3.57
C THR A 170 0.56 -9.26 -4.22
N VAL A 171 0.19 -10.52 -4.09
CA VAL A 171 0.77 -11.61 -4.89
C VAL A 171 -0.29 -12.16 -5.82
N THR A 172 0.14 -12.53 -7.02
CA THR A 172 -0.70 -13.15 -8.05
C THR A 172 -0.01 -14.39 -8.57
N VAL A 173 -0.72 -15.49 -8.59
CA VAL A 173 -0.31 -16.74 -9.24
C VAL A 173 -1.21 -17.02 -10.43
N SER A 174 -0.67 -17.62 -11.49
CA SER A 174 -1.48 -18.03 -12.64
C SER A 174 -2.41 -19.18 -12.25
N ARG A 175 -3.62 -19.16 -12.79
CA ARG A 175 -4.62 -20.22 -12.58
C ARG A 175 -4.10 -21.56 -13.09
N SER A 176 -4.24 -22.59 -12.27
CA SER A 176 -3.82 -23.96 -12.57
C SER A 176 -4.46 -24.90 -11.53
N GLU A 177 -4.36 -26.20 -11.74
CA GLU A 177 -4.83 -27.20 -10.75
C GLU A 177 -4.16 -27.04 -9.37
N GLN A 178 -2.98 -26.43 -9.32
CA GLN A 178 -2.21 -26.21 -8.08
C GLN A 178 -2.21 -24.77 -7.62
N GLU A 179 -3.10 -23.92 -8.15
CA GLU A 179 -3.12 -22.47 -7.87
C GLU A 179 -3.25 -22.15 -6.37
N SER A 180 -4.10 -22.89 -5.64
CA SER A 180 -4.27 -22.69 -4.20
C SER A 180 -3.01 -22.99 -3.41
N GLN A 181 -2.29 -24.09 -3.76
CA GLN A 181 -1.03 -24.44 -3.09
C GLN A 181 0.06 -23.41 -3.38
N ARG A 182 0.13 -22.92 -4.62
CA ARG A 182 1.07 -21.88 -5.04
C ARG A 182 0.77 -20.56 -4.34
N LEU A 183 -0.52 -20.18 -4.22
CA LEU A 183 -0.92 -18.98 -3.51
C LEU A 183 -0.56 -19.06 -2.01
N GLU A 184 -0.75 -20.23 -1.38
CA GLU A 184 -0.37 -20.42 0.02
C GLU A 184 1.16 -20.40 0.22
N ALA A 185 1.95 -20.93 -0.71
CA ALA A 185 3.41 -20.84 -0.68
C ALA A 185 3.86 -19.37 -0.80
N ALA A 186 3.34 -18.64 -1.79
CA ALA A 186 3.61 -17.23 -1.99
C ALA A 186 3.18 -16.38 -0.78
N SER A 187 2.05 -16.71 -0.16
CA SER A 187 1.56 -16.03 1.04
C SER A 187 2.54 -16.16 2.22
N ARG A 188 3.00 -17.37 2.48
CA ARG A 188 4.01 -17.63 3.53
C ARG A 188 5.30 -16.87 3.29
N ALA A 189 5.76 -16.81 2.02
CA ALA A 189 6.96 -16.08 1.65
C ALA A 189 6.82 -14.56 1.92
N VAL A 190 5.65 -13.97 1.61
CA VAL A 190 5.35 -12.56 1.91
C VAL A 190 5.31 -12.30 3.41
N GLU A 191 4.60 -13.13 4.17
CA GLU A 191 4.47 -12.98 5.62
C GLU A 191 5.82 -13.12 6.32
N GLN A 192 6.66 -14.05 5.86
CA GLN A 192 8.02 -14.20 6.37
C GLN A 192 8.90 -12.98 6.04
N ALA A 193 8.80 -12.45 4.81
CA ALA A 193 9.54 -11.26 4.40
C ALA A 193 9.10 -10.01 5.21
N ALA A 194 7.79 -9.86 5.43
CA ALA A 194 7.23 -8.79 6.25
C ALA A 194 7.64 -8.90 7.72
N GLY A 195 7.61 -10.11 8.29
CA GLY A 195 8.09 -10.37 9.65
C GLY A 195 9.56 -10.01 9.82
N GLY A 196 10.41 -10.34 8.85
CA GLY A 196 11.82 -9.92 8.79
C GLY A 196 12.00 -8.39 8.74
N ALA A 197 11.09 -7.69 8.08
CA ALA A 197 11.03 -6.23 8.02
C ALA A 197 10.34 -5.59 9.24
N LYS A 198 9.84 -6.39 10.18
CA LYS A 198 9.05 -5.94 11.34
C LYS A 198 7.81 -5.14 10.94
N ILE A 199 7.23 -5.48 9.80
CA ILE A 199 5.98 -4.92 9.30
C ILE A 199 4.87 -5.90 9.64
N ASP A 200 3.80 -5.40 10.24
CA ASP A 200 2.61 -6.18 10.51
C ASP A 200 1.65 -6.07 9.31
N LEU A 201 1.50 -7.18 8.59
CA LEU A 201 0.61 -7.31 7.44
C LEU A 201 -0.63 -8.13 7.83
N ARG A 202 -1.79 -7.66 7.41
CA ARG A 202 -3.06 -8.36 7.55
C ARG A 202 -3.68 -8.57 6.16
N PRO A 203 -4.12 -9.79 5.81
CA PRO A 203 -4.88 -9.99 4.58
C PRO A 203 -6.14 -9.11 4.55
N CYS A 204 -6.46 -8.55 3.38
CA CYS A 204 -7.67 -7.74 3.18
C CYS A 204 -8.92 -8.65 3.17
N TYR A 205 -9.22 -9.29 4.29
CA TYR A 205 -10.35 -10.20 4.40
C TYR A 205 -11.68 -9.53 4.04
N GLY A 206 -12.45 -10.16 3.12
CA GLY A 206 -13.74 -9.65 2.66
C GLY A 206 -13.66 -8.41 1.76
N ALA A 207 -12.44 -7.97 1.39
CA ALA A 207 -12.17 -6.81 0.54
C ALA A 207 -10.95 -7.07 -0.37
N GLN A 208 -10.80 -8.29 -0.84
CA GLN A 208 -9.63 -8.70 -1.64
C GLN A 208 -9.60 -8.03 -3.01
N ASP A 209 -10.75 -7.86 -3.65
CA ASP A 209 -10.95 -7.12 -4.90
C ASP A 209 -10.58 -5.65 -4.76
N THR A 210 -11.08 -5.02 -3.71
CA THR A 210 -10.80 -3.61 -3.38
C THR A 210 -9.32 -3.40 -3.07
N GLY A 211 -8.71 -4.29 -2.29
CA GLY A 211 -7.28 -4.29 -1.98
C GLY A 211 -6.43 -4.46 -3.25
N PHE A 212 -6.82 -5.39 -4.13
CA PHE A 212 -6.16 -5.60 -5.41
C PHE A 212 -6.22 -4.34 -6.28
N ALA A 213 -7.41 -3.76 -6.48
CA ALA A 213 -7.59 -2.54 -7.27
C ALA A 213 -6.79 -1.36 -6.71
N ALA A 214 -6.79 -1.18 -5.38
CA ALA A 214 -6.00 -0.13 -4.72
C ALA A 214 -4.48 -0.34 -4.84
N SER A 215 -4.04 -1.56 -5.05
CA SER A 215 -2.62 -1.86 -5.26
C SER A 215 -2.14 -1.57 -6.68
N LEU A 216 -3.04 -1.31 -7.63
CA LEU A 216 -2.69 -0.90 -9.00
C LEU A 216 -2.09 0.51 -9.00
N PRO A 217 -1.21 0.84 -9.97
CA PRO A 217 -0.55 2.15 -10.06
C PRO A 217 -1.49 3.24 -10.59
N LEU A 218 -2.72 3.27 -10.10
CA LEU A 218 -3.78 4.19 -10.51
C LEU A 218 -4.01 5.33 -9.50
N GLY A 219 -3.30 5.31 -8.37
CA GLY A 219 -3.50 6.30 -7.32
C GLY A 219 -4.87 6.22 -6.63
N LEU A 220 -5.53 5.07 -6.68
CA LEU A 220 -6.85 4.88 -6.09
C LEU A 220 -6.77 4.98 -4.56
N ASN A 221 -7.48 5.94 -4.01
CA ASN A 221 -7.67 6.05 -2.57
C ASN A 221 -8.97 5.33 -2.18
N VAL A 222 -8.85 4.11 -1.69
CA VAL A 222 -10.00 3.26 -1.31
C VAL A 222 -10.94 3.96 -0.31
N ARG A 223 -10.40 4.79 0.58
CA ARG A 223 -11.23 5.54 1.54
C ARG A 223 -12.19 6.52 0.89
N SER A 224 -11.89 6.99 -0.32
CA SER A 224 -12.76 7.90 -1.06
C SER A 224 -13.99 7.20 -1.64
N TYR A 225 -13.94 5.87 -1.77
CA TYR A 225 -15.00 5.06 -2.37
C TYR A 225 -15.73 4.17 -1.37
N THR A 226 -15.21 4.03 -0.15
CA THR A 226 -15.92 3.29 0.91
C THR A 226 -16.97 4.20 1.55
N PRO A 227 -18.23 3.74 1.73
CA PRO A 227 -19.22 4.49 2.48
C PRO A 227 -18.64 4.83 3.85
N ALA A 228 -18.56 6.12 4.14
CA ALA A 228 -17.97 6.59 5.37
C ALA A 228 -18.75 6.05 6.57
N GLY A 229 -18.18 5.07 7.29
CA GLY A 229 -18.57 4.80 8.66
C GLY A 229 -18.42 6.08 9.52
N PRO A 230 -18.92 6.09 10.75
CA PRO A 230 -18.91 7.29 11.61
C PRO A 230 -17.54 7.97 11.74
N LEU A 231 -16.45 7.20 11.62
CA LEU A 231 -15.06 7.72 11.63
C LEU A 231 -14.58 8.26 10.26
N GLY A 232 -15.18 7.83 9.16
CA GLY A 232 -14.81 8.30 7.82
C GLY A 232 -15.26 9.73 7.53
N ARG A 233 -16.36 10.20 8.15
CA ARG A 233 -16.88 11.57 8.00
C ARG A 233 -16.02 12.63 8.69
N LEU A 234 -15.19 12.24 9.66
CA LEU A 234 -14.28 13.15 10.36
C LEU A 234 -12.96 13.37 9.59
N LEU A 235 -12.71 12.61 8.54
CA LEU A 235 -11.44 12.60 7.79
C LEU A 235 -11.62 12.96 6.30
N SER A 236 -12.84 13.24 5.87
CA SER A 236 -13.16 13.72 4.50
C SER A 236 -12.92 15.21 4.32
#